data_3fabfcd50b8ac8c74ef072ee4b704ad1
#
_entry.id   3fabfcd50b8ac8c74ef072ee4b704ad1
#
_cell.length_a   1.000
_cell.length_b   1.000
_cell.length_c   1.000
_cell.angle_alpha   90.00
_cell.angle_beta   90.00
_cell.angle_gamma   90.00
#
_symmetry.space_group_name_H-M   'P 1'
#
loop_
_entity.id
_entity.type
_entity.pdbx_description
1 polymer ?
#
loop_
_entity_poly.entity_id
_entity_poly.type
_entity_poly.pdbx_seq_one_letter_code
_entity_poly.pdbx_strand_id
1 'polypeptide(L)'
;IQGLYNLALDTDDNDPVRSIYKNTFKKMYKRYKENGNDSLFYDAPLLMIVVGDMSLGGSAYVDGGLAASNMELMAYSQGLGICYNGFFVMASNVEPKIKELLGMSENEAVITSFILGYPDVKYKRTVNRNTAKFEMR
;
A
#
# COMPACT_ATOMS: atom_id res chain seq x y z
N ILE A 1 -3.97 9.29 -6.62
CA ILE A 1 -3.17 10.49 -6.20
C ILE A 1 -4.07 11.59 -5.63
N GLN A 2 -5.23 11.91 -6.23
CA GLN A 2 -6.14 12.95 -5.71
C GLN A 2 -6.56 12.69 -4.25
N GLY A 3 -6.92 11.45 -3.89
CA GLY A 3 -7.28 11.09 -2.52
C GLY A 3 -6.16 11.35 -1.50
N LEU A 4 -4.91 11.09 -1.86
CA LEU A 4 -3.76 11.42 -1.01
C LEU A 4 -3.56 12.93 -0.84
N TYR A 5 -3.82 13.70 -1.89
CA TYR A 5 -3.76 15.16 -1.82
C TYR A 5 -4.86 15.72 -0.91
N ASN A 6 -6.09 15.21 -1.04
CA ASN A 6 -7.20 15.57 -0.16
C ASN A 6 -6.86 15.24 1.30
N LEU A 7 -6.36 14.04 1.56
CA LEU A 7 -5.88 13.65 2.89
C LEU A 7 -4.82 14.61 3.43
N ALA A 8 -3.90 15.08 2.58
CA ALA A 8 -2.88 16.04 2.99
C ALA A 8 -3.44 17.42 3.33
N LEU A 9 -4.54 17.84 2.70
CA LEU A 9 -5.22 19.11 3.02
C LEU A 9 -5.96 19.01 4.36
N ASP A 10 -6.62 17.88 4.62
CA ASP A 10 -7.46 17.66 5.80
C ASP A 10 -6.65 17.21 7.04
N THR A 11 -5.36 16.93 6.87
CA THR A 11 -4.51 16.48 8.00
C THR A 11 -4.13 17.65 8.90
N ASP A 12 -4.43 17.52 10.20
CA ASP A 12 -3.92 18.43 11.24
C ASP A 12 -2.39 18.27 11.34
N ASP A 13 -1.68 19.40 11.49
CA ASP A 13 -0.23 19.41 11.66
C ASP A 13 0.21 18.74 12.99
N ASN A 14 -0.70 18.60 13.93
CA ASN A 14 -0.48 17.90 15.20
C ASN A 14 -0.72 16.38 15.13
N ASP A 15 -1.23 15.85 14.01
CA ASP A 15 -1.34 14.39 13.83
C ASP A 15 0.07 13.80 13.66
N PRO A 16 0.54 12.96 14.63
CA PRO A 16 1.94 12.52 14.66
C PRO A 16 2.31 11.57 13.52
N VAL A 17 1.33 10.93 12.90
CA VAL A 17 1.55 9.95 11.82
C VAL A 17 1.30 10.57 10.46
N ARG A 18 0.15 11.19 10.25
CA ARG A 18 -0.26 11.70 8.94
C ARG A 18 0.50 12.95 8.52
N SER A 19 0.89 13.80 9.47
CA SER A 19 1.68 15.00 9.20
C SER A 19 3.02 14.71 8.53
N ILE A 20 3.64 13.55 8.82
CA ILE A 20 4.89 13.10 8.20
C ILE A 20 4.74 13.01 6.67
N TYR A 21 3.59 12.55 6.19
CA TYR A 21 3.34 12.33 4.76
C TYR A 21 2.71 13.51 4.05
N LYS A 22 2.24 14.54 4.77
CA LYS A 22 1.53 15.70 4.22
C LYS A 22 2.27 16.35 3.06
N ASN A 23 3.55 16.64 3.25
CA ASN A 23 4.38 17.26 2.21
C ASN A 23 4.69 16.29 1.06
N THR A 24 4.81 15.01 1.35
CA THR A 24 5.03 13.97 0.34
C THR A 24 3.83 13.88 -0.60
N PHE A 25 2.62 13.81 -0.09
CA PHE A 25 1.40 13.72 -0.88
C PHE A 25 1.16 14.97 -1.75
N LYS A 26 1.43 16.16 -1.21
CA LYS A 26 1.38 17.41 -1.98
C LYS A 26 2.38 17.40 -3.15
N LYS A 27 3.61 16.93 -2.93
CA LYS A 27 4.63 16.81 -3.98
C LYS A 27 4.26 15.76 -5.04
N MET A 28 3.72 14.60 -4.63
CA MET A 28 3.24 13.57 -5.55
C MET A 28 2.14 14.10 -6.46
N TYR A 29 1.16 14.79 -5.88
CA TYR A 29 0.07 15.39 -6.63
C TYR A 29 0.56 16.45 -7.63
N LYS A 30 1.46 17.34 -7.20
CA LYS A 30 2.06 18.36 -8.06
C LYS A 30 2.77 17.74 -9.26
N ARG A 31 3.64 16.74 -9.04
CA ARG A 31 4.36 16.04 -10.11
C ARG A 31 3.41 15.36 -11.10
N TYR A 32 2.36 14.73 -10.59
CA TYR A 32 1.36 14.11 -11.43
C TYR A 32 0.65 15.13 -12.34
N LYS A 33 0.29 16.29 -11.79
CA LYS A 33 -0.38 17.37 -12.56
C LYS A 33 0.52 18.03 -13.59
N GLU A 34 1.79 18.21 -13.28
CA GLU A 34 2.74 18.91 -14.15
C GLU A 34 3.25 18.04 -15.30
N ASN A 35 3.47 16.77 -15.09
CA ASN A 35 4.16 15.91 -16.06
C ASN A 35 3.62 14.47 -16.15
N GLY A 36 2.49 14.17 -15.52
CA GLY A 36 1.89 12.83 -15.53
C GLY A 36 2.67 11.78 -14.74
N ASN A 37 3.66 12.18 -13.94
CA ASN A 37 4.51 11.23 -13.20
C ASN A 37 3.71 10.39 -12.20
N ASP A 38 3.69 9.09 -12.38
CA ASP A 38 3.06 8.14 -11.47
C ASP A 38 4.00 7.76 -10.32
N SER A 39 3.97 8.57 -9.27
CA SER A 39 4.73 8.32 -8.05
C SER A 39 3.99 7.41 -7.06
N LEU A 40 2.84 6.83 -7.44
CA LEU A 40 2.05 5.92 -6.61
C LEU A 40 2.19 4.46 -7.04
N PHE A 41 2.09 4.20 -8.34
CA PHE A 41 2.17 2.84 -8.89
C PHE A 41 3.43 2.61 -9.71
N TYR A 42 4.20 3.68 -10.02
CA TYR A 42 5.47 3.61 -10.75
C TYR A 42 5.34 2.91 -12.11
N ASP A 43 4.23 3.15 -12.80
CA ASP A 43 3.90 2.52 -14.08
C ASP A 43 3.94 0.98 -14.05
N ALA A 44 3.75 0.37 -12.88
CA ALA A 44 3.73 -1.06 -12.72
C ALA A 44 2.58 -1.69 -13.51
N PRO A 45 2.79 -2.83 -14.18
CA PRO A 45 1.80 -3.44 -15.05
C PRO A 45 0.61 -4.03 -14.30
N LEU A 46 0.74 -4.30 -13.00
CA LEU A 46 -0.32 -4.91 -12.21
C LEU A 46 -0.36 -4.33 -10.79
N LEU A 47 -1.58 -4.01 -10.34
CA LEU A 47 -1.90 -3.69 -8.95
C LEU A 47 -2.76 -4.83 -8.38
N MET A 48 -2.29 -5.42 -7.28
CA MET A 48 -3.06 -6.36 -6.47
C MET A 48 -3.63 -5.65 -5.26
N ILE A 49 -4.90 -5.90 -4.97
CA ILE A 49 -5.61 -5.31 -3.84
C ILE A 49 -6.23 -6.44 -3.03
N VAL A 50 -5.93 -6.49 -1.75
CA VAL A 50 -6.54 -7.43 -0.81
C VAL A 50 -7.63 -6.69 -0.05
N VAL A 51 -8.84 -7.16 -0.21
CA VAL A 51 -10.05 -6.61 0.43
C VAL A 51 -10.52 -7.58 1.50
N GLY A 52 -10.96 -7.07 2.63
CA GLY A 52 -11.52 -7.86 3.72
C GLY A 52 -12.85 -7.30 4.22
N ASP A 53 -13.74 -8.20 4.64
CA ASP A 53 -14.99 -7.86 5.29
C ASP A 53 -14.74 -7.52 6.77
N MET A 54 -14.92 -6.28 7.13
CA MET A 54 -14.68 -5.77 8.48
C MET A 54 -15.78 -6.15 9.48
N SER A 55 -16.93 -6.65 9.01
CA SER A 55 -17.99 -7.15 9.89
C SER A 55 -17.59 -8.44 10.62
N LEU A 56 -16.60 -9.15 10.09
CA LEU A 56 -16.04 -10.38 10.67
C LEU A 56 -15.02 -10.10 11.82
N GLY A 57 -14.86 -8.85 12.22
CA GLY A 57 -13.96 -8.43 13.28
C GLY A 57 -12.50 -8.29 12.87
N GLY A 58 -11.61 -8.23 13.86
CA GLY A 58 -10.19 -7.93 13.64
C GLY A 58 -9.37 -8.98 12.87
N SER A 59 -9.91 -10.19 12.64
CA SER A 59 -9.23 -11.25 11.88
C SER A 59 -8.99 -10.86 10.43
N ALA A 60 -9.81 -10.00 9.82
CA ALA A 60 -9.67 -9.58 8.44
C ALA A 60 -8.28 -8.99 8.13
N TYR A 61 -7.69 -8.23 9.05
CA TYR A 61 -6.34 -7.69 8.87
C TYR A 61 -5.27 -8.78 8.91
N VAL A 62 -5.42 -9.76 9.80
CA VAL A 62 -4.48 -10.88 9.94
C VAL A 62 -4.57 -11.77 8.70
N ASP A 63 -5.78 -12.14 8.32
CA ASP A 63 -6.03 -13.02 7.18
C ASP A 63 -5.57 -12.38 5.87
N GLY A 64 -5.86 -11.09 5.69
CA GLY A 64 -5.40 -10.31 4.53
C GLY A 64 -3.88 -10.17 4.48
N GLY A 65 -3.22 -9.99 5.62
CA GLY A 65 -1.76 -9.96 5.71
C GLY A 65 -1.11 -11.30 5.37
N LEU A 66 -1.68 -12.40 5.87
CA LEU A 66 -1.22 -13.77 5.55
C LEU A 66 -1.42 -14.09 4.06
N ALA A 67 -2.57 -13.73 3.50
CA ALA A 67 -2.85 -13.90 2.08
C ALA A 67 -1.83 -13.14 1.22
N ALA A 68 -1.59 -11.86 1.53
CA ALA A 68 -0.61 -11.03 0.82
C ALA A 68 0.80 -11.60 0.91
N SER A 69 1.21 -12.10 2.08
CA SER A 69 2.53 -12.73 2.26
C SER A 69 2.69 -13.98 1.40
N ASN A 70 1.66 -14.83 1.29
CA ASN A 70 1.69 -15.99 0.41
C ASN A 70 1.75 -15.59 -1.07
N MET A 71 1.02 -14.55 -1.47
CA MET A 71 1.08 -14.00 -2.83
C MET A 71 2.49 -13.46 -3.15
N GLU A 72 3.14 -12.79 -2.20
CA GLU A 72 4.53 -12.33 -2.33
C GLU A 72 5.50 -13.48 -2.60
N LEU A 73 5.44 -14.54 -1.78
CA LEU A 73 6.28 -15.70 -1.96
C LEU A 73 6.05 -16.37 -3.33
N MET A 74 4.79 -16.47 -3.75
CA MET A 74 4.44 -17.00 -5.07
C MET A 74 4.99 -16.14 -6.19
N ALA A 75 4.82 -14.82 -6.13
CA ALA A 75 5.34 -13.87 -7.12
C ALA A 75 6.87 -14.00 -7.24
N TYR A 76 7.57 -14.03 -6.10
CA TYR A 76 9.02 -14.20 -6.07
C TYR A 76 9.45 -15.52 -6.70
N SER A 77 8.75 -16.62 -6.45
CA SER A 77 9.05 -17.93 -7.05
C SER A 77 8.92 -17.96 -8.58
N GLN A 78 8.13 -17.03 -9.12
CA GLN A 78 7.94 -16.84 -10.57
C GLN A 78 8.87 -15.77 -11.18
N GLY A 79 9.81 -15.26 -10.40
CA GLY A 79 10.74 -14.22 -10.86
C GLY A 79 10.14 -12.82 -10.94
N LEU A 80 8.98 -12.60 -10.30
CA LEU A 80 8.35 -11.30 -10.20
C LEU A 80 8.84 -10.55 -8.96
N GLY A 81 8.89 -9.22 -9.06
CA GLY A 81 9.10 -8.33 -7.93
C GLY A 81 7.79 -7.72 -7.47
N ILE A 82 7.66 -7.48 -6.17
CA ILE A 82 6.52 -6.75 -5.61
C ILE A 82 6.98 -5.57 -4.77
N CYS A 83 6.11 -4.58 -4.65
CA CYS A 83 6.27 -3.47 -3.71
C CYS A 83 4.92 -3.18 -3.05
N TYR A 84 4.85 -3.28 -1.72
CA TYR A 84 3.66 -2.93 -0.97
C TYR A 84 3.34 -1.44 -1.10
N ASN A 85 2.07 -1.13 -1.36
CA ASN A 85 1.61 0.22 -1.61
C ASN A 85 0.63 0.71 -0.52
N GLY A 86 1.19 1.05 0.63
CA GLY A 86 0.43 1.58 1.76
C GLY A 86 -0.25 2.93 1.48
N PHE A 87 0.29 3.72 0.56
CA PHE A 87 -0.33 5.00 0.18
C PHE A 87 -1.64 4.79 -0.58
N PHE A 88 -1.75 3.73 -1.38
CA PHE A 88 -3.04 3.39 -1.99
C PHE A 88 -4.06 2.98 -0.93
N VAL A 89 -3.67 2.20 0.09
CA VAL A 89 -4.54 1.85 1.23
C VAL A 89 -5.02 3.10 1.95
N MET A 90 -4.13 4.06 2.22
CA MET A 90 -4.51 5.33 2.83
C MET A 90 -5.49 6.12 1.97
N ALA A 91 -5.27 6.17 0.65
CA ALA A 91 -6.17 6.84 -0.28
C ALA A 91 -7.55 6.18 -0.34
N SER A 92 -7.62 4.84 -0.35
CA SER A 92 -8.89 4.09 -0.41
C SER A 92 -9.76 4.29 0.84
N ASN A 93 -9.15 4.61 1.97
CA ASN A 93 -9.88 4.87 3.21
C ASN A 93 -10.51 6.26 3.28
N VAL A 94 -10.08 7.21 2.44
CA VAL A 94 -10.56 8.60 2.47
C VAL A 94 -11.26 9.04 1.18
N GLU A 95 -11.13 8.29 0.10
CA GLU A 95 -11.72 8.62 -1.20
C GLU A 95 -12.81 7.59 -1.56
N PRO A 96 -14.10 7.91 -1.34
CA PRO A 96 -15.20 6.98 -1.58
C PRO A 96 -15.28 6.45 -3.02
N LYS A 97 -14.86 7.25 -3.99
CA LYS A 97 -14.83 6.85 -5.40
C LYS A 97 -13.93 5.63 -5.67
N ILE A 98 -12.92 5.40 -4.83
CA ILE A 98 -12.08 4.20 -4.97
C ILE A 98 -12.88 2.96 -4.59
N LYS A 99 -13.66 3.01 -3.51
CA LYS A 99 -14.55 1.91 -3.10
C LYS A 99 -15.58 1.61 -4.17
N GLU A 100 -16.22 2.66 -4.70
CA GLU A 100 -17.20 2.55 -5.79
C GLU A 100 -16.57 1.90 -7.04
N LEU A 101 -15.39 2.38 -7.46
CA LEU A 101 -14.67 1.82 -8.62
C LEU A 101 -14.31 0.34 -8.43
N LEU A 102 -13.98 -0.07 -7.22
CA LEU A 102 -13.66 -1.46 -6.87
C LEU A 102 -14.89 -2.33 -6.62
N GLY A 103 -16.10 -1.76 -6.66
CA GLY A 103 -17.34 -2.48 -6.36
C GLY A 103 -17.45 -2.98 -4.92
N MET A 104 -16.79 -2.30 -3.98
CA MET A 104 -16.73 -2.69 -2.57
C MET A 104 -18.01 -2.30 -1.83
N SER A 105 -18.46 -3.18 -0.94
CA SER A 105 -19.57 -2.90 -0.01
C SER A 105 -19.11 -1.97 1.13
N GLU A 106 -20.09 -1.47 1.91
CA GLU A 106 -19.82 -0.59 3.07
C GLU A 106 -18.93 -1.26 4.13
N ASN A 107 -19.13 -2.57 4.32
CA ASN A 107 -18.41 -3.35 5.32
C ASN A 107 -17.00 -3.77 4.86
N GLU A 108 -16.66 -3.58 3.61
CA GLU A 108 -15.36 -3.95 3.06
C GLU A 108 -14.34 -2.81 3.17
N ALA A 109 -13.11 -3.20 3.44
CA ALA A 109 -11.97 -2.29 3.45
C ALA A 109 -10.78 -2.88 2.67
N VAL A 110 -9.98 -2.01 2.09
CA VAL A 110 -8.68 -2.41 1.54
C VAL A 110 -7.75 -2.69 2.72
N ILE A 111 -7.36 -3.95 2.85
CA ILE A 111 -6.46 -4.41 3.91
C ILE A 111 -5.02 -4.07 3.56
N THR A 112 -4.62 -4.43 2.36
CA THR A 112 -3.31 -4.11 1.81
C THR A 112 -3.33 -4.10 0.29
N SER A 113 -2.31 -3.52 -0.31
CA SER A 113 -2.11 -3.56 -1.75
C SER A 113 -0.64 -3.61 -2.09
N PHE A 114 -0.32 -4.12 -3.26
CA PHE A 114 1.03 -4.13 -3.80
C PHE A 114 1.02 -4.13 -5.33
N ILE A 115 2.04 -3.52 -5.89
CA ILE A 115 2.30 -3.54 -7.33
C ILE A 115 3.22 -4.69 -7.67
N LEU A 116 3.02 -5.28 -8.86
CA LEU A 116 3.85 -6.35 -9.40
C LEU A 116 4.45 -5.96 -10.73
N GLY A 117 5.65 -6.48 -10.99
CA GLY A 117 6.33 -6.36 -12.27
C GLY A 117 7.56 -7.23 -12.35
N TYR A 118 8.19 -7.25 -13.51
CA TYR A 118 9.49 -7.87 -13.66
C TYR A 118 10.57 -6.93 -13.10
N PRO A 119 11.40 -7.40 -12.12
CA PRO A 119 12.41 -6.54 -11.51
C PRO A 119 13.54 -6.24 -12.51
N ASP A 120 13.85 -4.97 -12.68
CA ASP A 120 14.99 -4.49 -13.49
C ASP A 120 16.21 -4.16 -12.60
N VAL A 121 16.34 -4.87 -11.49
CA VAL A 121 17.44 -4.69 -10.54
C VAL A 121 18.05 -6.04 -10.15
N LYS A 122 19.39 -6.09 -10.04
CA LYS A 122 20.11 -7.19 -9.44
C LYS A 122 20.69 -6.74 -8.10
N TYR A 123 20.22 -7.35 -7.02
CA TYR A 123 20.80 -7.10 -5.70
C TYR A 123 22.19 -7.73 -5.61
N LYS A 124 23.18 -6.94 -5.24
CA LYS A 124 24.58 -7.39 -5.12
C LYS A 124 24.84 -8.21 -3.84
N ARG A 125 23.96 -8.09 -2.85
CA ARG A 125 24.09 -8.74 -1.55
C ARG A 125 22.72 -8.85 -0.88
N THR A 126 22.57 -9.78 0.05
CA THR A 126 21.44 -9.84 0.99
C THR A 126 21.56 -8.75 2.05
N VAL A 127 20.42 -8.35 2.62
CA VAL A 127 20.39 -7.40 3.76
C VAL A 127 20.84 -8.13 5.02
N ASN A 128 21.76 -7.53 5.77
CA ASN A 128 22.10 -7.99 7.11
C ASN A 128 20.89 -7.83 8.02
N ARG A 129 20.49 -8.91 8.67
CA ARG A 129 19.38 -8.91 9.62
C ARG A 129 19.92 -9.00 11.05
N ASN A 130 19.30 -8.29 11.97
CA ASN A 130 19.58 -8.44 13.39
C ASN A 130 19.17 -9.85 13.85
N THR A 131 19.93 -10.38 14.83
CA THR A 131 19.55 -11.64 15.48
C THR A 131 18.20 -11.45 16.17
N ALA A 132 17.31 -12.43 16.00
CA ALA A 132 16.02 -12.44 16.69
C ALA A 132 16.26 -12.50 18.22
N LYS A 133 15.59 -11.62 18.95
CA LYS A 133 15.54 -11.66 20.41
C LYS A 133 14.27 -12.40 20.80
N PHE A 134 14.42 -13.55 21.45
CA PHE A 134 13.30 -14.32 21.98
C PHE A 134 13.65 -14.88 23.35
N GLU A 135 12.66 -15.04 24.21
CA GLU A 135 12.73 -15.73 25.49
C GLU A 135 11.81 -16.95 25.42
N MET A 136 12.34 -18.11 25.76
CA MET A 136 11.51 -19.29 26.02
C MET A 136 11.16 -19.30 27.53
N ARG A 137 9.86 -19.39 27.82
CA ARG A 137 9.33 -19.52 29.19
C ARG A 137 8.67 -20.85 29.37
#